data_d54f46442fd978f54d69a0e76d522cd0
#
_entry.id   d54f46442fd978f54d69a0e76d522cd0
#
_cell.length_a   1.000
_cell.length_b   1.000
_cell.length_c   1.000
_cell.angle_alpha   90.00
_cell.angle_beta   90.00
_cell.angle_gamma   90.00
#
_symmetry.space_group_name_H-M   'P 1'
#
loop_
_entity.id
_entity.type
_entity.pdbx_description
1 polymer ?
#
loop_
_entity_poly.entity_id
_entity_poly.type
_entity_poly.pdbx_seq_one_letter_code
_entity_poly.pdbx_strand_id
1 'polypeptide(L)'
;MSFTRKDFLKTLCLSGACMGCFTARGGQAESGISSADDQSKPLAEQWLGKLLSNMGDELNEETLRSVLKSCSIAHFDDLKMDELLSPYKGKVDAFIKFLEDEWGWIINFDETSNVLIADENKEHCVCPVVEYDKGVDSSALCYCSEGFAERMFSIIWEKPVSARVISSIRRGDMRCCYEVNVIYDELFP
;
A
#
# COMPACT_ATOMS: atom_id res chain seq x y z
N MET A 1 9.92 -13.02 -18.22
CA MET A 1 8.70 -13.70 -17.75
C MET A 1 7.71 -12.61 -17.41
N SER A 2 6.59 -12.52 -18.10
CA SER A 2 5.59 -11.48 -17.85
C SER A 2 4.81 -11.83 -16.58
N PHE A 3 4.92 -10.99 -15.55
CA PHE A 3 4.14 -11.09 -14.32
C PHE A 3 2.74 -10.54 -14.61
N THR A 4 1.74 -11.39 -14.62
CA THR A 4 0.36 -10.97 -14.88
C THR A 4 -0.41 -10.74 -13.58
N ARG A 5 -1.49 -9.94 -13.65
CA ARG A 5 -2.43 -9.68 -12.53
C ARG A 5 -2.93 -10.98 -11.87
N LYS A 6 -3.03 -12.07 -12.65
CA LYS A 6 -3.39 -13.41 -12.14
C LYS A 6 -2.29 -14.02 -11.27
N ASP A 7 -1.03 -13.71 -11.55
CA ASP A 7 0.09 -14.24 -10.76
C ASP A 7 0.23 -13.47 -9.45
N PHE A 8 -0.06 -12.17 -9.45
CA PHE A 8 -0.14 -11.34 -8.24
C PHE A 8 -1.26 -11.81 -7.29
N LEU A 9 -2.45 -12.08 -7.82
CA LEU A 9 -3.57 -12.60 -7.03
C LEU A 9 -3.34 -14.04 -6.55
N LYS A 10 -2.60 -14.86 -7.30
CA LYS A 10 -2.27 -16.24 -6.89
C LYS A 10 -1.21 -16.30 -5.78
N THR A 11 -0.28 -15.38 -5.75
CA THR A 11 0.72 -15.30 -4.68
C THR A 11 0.07 -14.92 -3.36
N LEU A 12 -0.96 -14.08 -3.37
CA LEU A 12 -1.78 -13.76 -2.19
C LEU A 12 -2.65 -14.93 -1.70
N CYS A 13 -3.00 -15.89 -2.58
CA CYS A 13 -3.85 -17.03 -2.21
C CYS A 13 -3.07 -18.30 -1.83
N LEU A 14 -1.73 -18.35 -1.98
CA LEU A 14 -0.96 -19.57 -1.80
C LEU A 14 -0.32 -19.75 -0.41
N SER A 15 -0.55 -18.84 0.53
CA SER A 15 -0.09 -19.00 1.91
C SER A 15 -1.07 -19.72 2.85
N GLY A 16 -2.15 -20.25 2.32
CA GLY A 16 -3.11 -21.00 3.14
C GLY A 16 -3.85 -22.07 2.37
N ALA A 17 -3.31 -23.24 2.30
CA ALA A 17 -3.93 -24.56 2.21
C ALA A 17 -3.24 -25.48 1.20
N CYS A 18 -2.41 -26.36 1.68
CA CYS A 18 -2.30 -27.73 1.17
C CYS A 18 -1.52 -28.58 2.16
N MET A 19 -2.21 -29.35 2.97
CA MET A 19 -1.75 -30.70 3.35
C MET A 19 -2.89 -31.45 4.05
N GLY A 20 -3.21 -32.61 3.49
CA GLY A 20 -3.93 -33.58 4.25
C GLY A 20 -4.92 -34.44 3.50
N CYS A 21 -4.47 -35.21 2.51
CA CYS A 21 -5.13 -36.47 2.20
C CYS A 21 -4.38 -37.59 2.90
N PHE A 22 -4.86 -38.04 4.05
CA PHE A 22 -4.60 -39.36 4.56
C PHE A 22 -5.89 -39.93 5.13
N THR A 23 -6.38 -40.95 4.48
CA THR A 23 -7.45 -41.81 4.95
C THR A 23 -6.94 -42.71 6.10
N ALA A 24 -7.51 -42.53 7.28
CA ALA A 24 -7.54 -43.60 8.29
C ALA A 24 -8.80 -43.44 9.17
N ARG A 25 -9.47 -44.52 9.32
CA ARG A 25 -10.70 -44.79 10.06
C ARG A 25 -10.45 -44.70 11.56
N GLY A 26 -11.38 -44.07 12.29
CA GLY A 26 -11.66 -44.43 13.67
C GLY A 26 -11.29 -43.41 14.73
N GLY A 27 -12.30 -42.94 15.51
CA GLY A 27 -12.09 -42.34 16.83
C GLY A 27 -12.42 -40.86 16.91
N GLN A 28 -13.61 -40.55 17.44
CA GLN A 28 -13.99 -39.22 17.92
C GLN A 28 -13.03 -38.78 19.02
N ALA A 29 -12.41 -37.64 18.81
CA ALA A 29 -11.94 -36.74 19.85
C ALA A 29 -12.01 -35.35 19.27
N GLU A 30 -13.06 -34.61 19.61
CA GLU A 30 -13.13 -33.17 19.42
C GLU A 30 -12.06 -32.54 20.32
N SER A 31 -10.90 -32.25 19.78
CA SER A 31 -9.99 -31.27 20.37
C SER A 31 -9.99 -30.04 19.49
N GLY A 32 -10.88 -29.09 19.83
CA GLY A 32 -10.86 -27.74 19.31
C GLY A 32 -9.54 -27.07 19.67
N ILE A 33 -8.55 -27.23 18.83
CA ILE A 33 -7.40 -26.32 18.80
C ILE A 33 -7.84 -25.21 17.87
N SER A 34 -8.54 -24.21 18.42
CA SER A 34 -8.62 -22.91 17.77
C SER A 34 -7.17 -22.40 17.74
N SER A 35 -6.63 -22.29 16.55
CA SER A 35 -5.28 -21.78 16.37
C SER A 35 -5.17 -20.42 17.07
N ALA A 36 -4.19 -20.25 17.94
CA ALA A 36 -3.91 -18.99 18.64
C ALA A 36 -3.67 -17.82 17.65
N ASP A 37 -3.42 -18.12 16.38
CA ASP A 37 -3.22 -17.17 15.27
C ASP A 37 -4.48 -16.37 14.90
N ASP A 38 -5.68 -16.94 15.06
CA ASP A 38 -6.92 -16.27 14.63
C ASP A 38 -7.46 -15.26 15.67
N GLN A 39 -6.99 -15.32 16.92
CA GLN A 39 -7.40 -14.38 17.96
C GLN A 39 -6.41 -13.19 18.14
N SER A 40 -5.19 -13.30 17.69
CA SER A 40 -4.18 -12.26 17.83
C SER A 40 -4.34 -11.14 16.79
N LYS A 41 -4.80 -11.47 15.59
CA LYS A 41 -4.99 -10.50 14.51
C LYS A 41 -6.01 -9.40 14.85
N PRO A 42 -7.22 -9.71 15.38
CA PRO A 42 -8.17 -8.67 15.79
C PRO A 42 -7.63 -7.77 16.91
N LEU A 43 -6.83 -8.31 17.83
CA LEU A 43 -6.23 -7.50 18.89
C LEU A 43 -5.16 -6.56 18.33
N ALA A 44 -4.31 -7.02 17.44
CA ALA A 44 -3.29 -6.20 16.80
C ALA A 44 -3.90 -5.06 15.97
N GLU A 45 -4.96 -5.34 15.22
CA GLU A 45 -5.70 -4.33 14.45
C GLU A 45 -6.34 -3.27 15.37
N GLN A 46 -7.00 -3.69 16.46
CA GLN A 46 -7.57 -2.77 17.45
C GLN A 46 -6.48 -1.92 18.13
N TRP A 47 -5.36 -2.55 18.49
CA TRP A 47 -4.23 -1.85 19.10
C TRP A 47 -3.64 -0.82 18.14
N LEU A 48 -3.43 -1.18 16.88
CA LEU A 48 -2.95 -0.27 15.84
C LEU A 48 -3.92 0.89 15.63
N GLY A 49 -5.23 0.63 15.62
CA GLY A 49 -6.24 1.68 15.52
C GLY A 49 -6.16 2.68 16.68
N LYS A 50 -6.00 2.18 17.91
CA LYS A 50 -5.82 3.05 19.07
C LYS A 50 -4.50 3.82 19.03
N LEU A 51 -3.42 3.19 18.59
CA LEU A 51 -2.13 3.88 18.40
C LEU A 51 -2.27 5.03 17.40
N LEU A 52 -2.86 4.78 16.23
CA LEU A 52 -3.04 5.80 15.19
C LEU A 52 -3.96 6.94 15.66
N SER A 53 -5.04 6.62 16.40
CA SER A 53 -5.90 7.64 16.97
C SER A 53 -5.14 8.52 17.98
N ASN A 54 -4.44 7.90 18.94
CA ASN A 54 -3.68 8.64 19.94
C ASN A 54 -2.55 9.47 19.31
N MET A 55 -1.87 8.94 18.29
CA MET A 55 -0.87 9.72 17.55
C MET A 55 -1.49 10.94 16.87
N GLY A 56 -2.71 10.81 16.33
CA GLY A 56 -3.44 11.92 15.72
C GLY A 56 -3.84 13.01 16.71
N ASP A 57 -4.12 12.60 17.97
CA ASP A 57 -4.51 13.54 19.04
C ASP A 57 -3.29 14.25 19.67
N GLU A 58 -2.15 13.58 19.75
CA GLU A 58 -0.97 14.06 20.50
C GLU A 58 0.10 14.72 19.60
N LEU A 59 0.20 14.33 18.33
CA LEU A 59 1.22 14.83 17.41
C LEU A 59 0.66 15.92 16.48
N ASN A 60 1.50 16.90 16.16
CA ASN A 60 1.17 17.79 15.05
C ASN A 60 1.19 17.04 13.72
N GLU A 61 0.47 17.55 12.72
CA GLU A 61 0.28 16.90 11.42
C GLU A 61 1.62 16.60 10.72
N GLU A 62 2.59 17.49 10.79
CA GLU A 62 3.88 17.32 10.12
C GLU A 62 4.66 16.13 10.69
N THR A 63 4.72 16.03 12.03
CA THR A 63 5.38 14.91 12.72
C THR A 63 4.64 13.60 12.44
N LEU A 64 3.32 13.60 12.56
CA LEU A 64 2.48 12.43 12.28
C LEU A 64 2.67 11.94 10.84
N ARG A 65 2.64 12.85 9.88
CA ARG A 65 2.87 12.57 8.46
C ARG A 65 4.26 11.98 8.23
N SER A 66 5.30 12.58 8.79
CA SER A 66 6.69 12.11 8.67
C SER A 66 6.87 10.69 9.20
N VAL A 67 6.33 10.40 10.39
CA VAL A 67 6.39 9.06 11.00
C VAL A 67 5.68 8.03 10.12
N LEU A 68 4.46 8.31 9.70
CA LEU A 68 3.67 7.35 8.92
C LEU A 68 4.20 7.15 7.50
N LYS A 69 4.74 8.19 6.87
CA LYS A 69 5.48 8.06 5.61
C LYS A 69 6.68 7.12 5.73
N SER A 70 7.40 7.20 6.84
CA SER A 70 8.54 6.31 7.11
C SER A 70 8.11 4.85 7.25
N CYS A 71 6.92 4.58 7.79
CA CYS A 71 6.38 3.21 7.92
C CYS A 71 6.05 2.55 6.58
N SER A 72 5.96 3.32 5.49
CA SER A 72 5.66 2.80 4.15
C SER A 72 6.67 1.76 3.65
N ILE A 73 7.87 1.74 4.21
CA ILE A 73 8.90 0.75 3.84
C ILE A 73 8.42 -0.68 4.07
N ALA A 74 7.69 -0.94 5.15
CA ALA A 74 7.16 -2.27 5.43
C ALA A 74 6.21 -2.77 4.32
N HIS A 75 5.34 -1.87 3.83
CA HIS A 75 4.44 -2.17 2.71
C HIS A 75 5.20 -2.33 1.40
N PHE A 76 6.21 -1.50 1.18
CA PHE A 76 7.05 -1.51 -0.02
C PHE A 76 7.84 -2.83 -0.13
N ASP A 77 8.40 -3.30 0.99
CA ASP A 77 9.18 -4.55 1.06
C ASP A 77 8.27 -5.78 0.92
N ASP A 78 7.08 -5.77 1.55
CA ASP A 78 6.10 -6.87 1.47
C ASP A 78 5.67 -7.13 0.03
N LEU A 79 5.45 -6.07 -0.75
CA LEU A 79 5.11 -6.14 -2.16
C LEU A 79 6.31 -6.37 -3.09
N LYS A 80 7.55 -6.45 -2.56
CA LYS A 80 8.79 -6.59 -3.34
C LYS A 80 8.92 -5.55 -4.43
N MET A 81 8.62 -4.29 -4.08
CA MET A 81 8.53 -3.22 -5.04
C MET A 81 9.85 -2.96 -5.78
N ASP A 82 10.99 -3.20 -5.17
CA ASP A 82 12.30 -3.06 -5.83
C ASP A 82 12.43 -3.99 -7.06
N GLU A 83 11.97 -5.24 -6.91
CA GLU A 83 11.97 -6.21 -8.02
C GLU A 83 10.99 -5.79 -9.12
N LEU A 84 9.80 -5.32 -8.74
CA LEU A 84 8.75 -4.88 -9.66
C LEU A 84 9.16 -3.64 -10.44
N LEU A 85 9.78 -2.66 -9.77
CA LEU A 85 10.14 -1.37 -10.37
C LEU A 85 11.42 -1.41 -11.19
N SER A 86 12.30 -2.38 -10.94
CA SER A 86 13.60 -2.51 -11.61
C SER A 86 13.54 -2.37 -13.14
N PRO A 87 12.59 -2.99 -13.88
CA PRO A 87 12.49 -2.84 -15.33
C PRO A 87 12.12 -1.43 -15.81
N TYR A 88 11.52 -0.62 -14.93
CA TYR A 88 10.95 0.70 -15.25
C TYR A 88 11.84 1.86 -14.80
N LYS A 89 12.95 1.60 -14.13
CA LYS A 89 13.86 2.62 -13.64
C LYS A 89 14.30 3.55 -14.78
N GLY A 90 14.11 4.87 -14.62
CA GLY A 90 14.37 5.87 -15.64
C GLY A 90 13.41 5.87 -16.84
N LYS A 91 12.31 5.09 -16.80
CA LYS A 91 11.37 4.92 -17.91
C LYS A 91 9.94 5.31 -17.51
N VAL A 92 9.73 6.61 -17.31
CA VAL A 92 8.48 7.17 -16.77
C VAL A 92 7.25 6.71 -17.56
N ASP A 93 7.26 6.89 -18.89
CA ASP A 93 6.11 6.54 -19.75
C ASP A 93 5.77 5.05 -19.70
N ALA A 94 6.80 4.20 -19.66
CA ALA A 94 6.58 2.75 -19.57
C ALA A 94 5.99 2.35 -18.22
N PHE A 95 6.36 3.06 -17.15
CA PHE A 95 5.80 2.83 -15.82
C PHE A 95 4.37 3.37 -15.71
N ILE A 96 4.08 4.55 -16.24
CA ILE A 96 2.71 5.09 -16.30
C ILE A 96 1.82 4.08 -17.02
N LYS A 97 2.24 3.60 -18.19
CA LYS A 97 1.49 2.58 -18.91
C LYS A 97 1.28 1.29 -18.11
N PHE A 98 2.27 0.85 -17.36
CA PHE A 98 2.13 -0.30 -16.45
C PHE A 98 1.06 -0.05 -15.37
N LEU A 99 1.05 1.13 -14.74
CA LEU A 99 0.05 1.47 -13.73
C LEU A 99 -1.37 1.47 -14.32
N GLU A 100 -1.54 1.98 -15.54
CA GLU A 100 -2.83 2.01 -16.23
C GLU A 100 -3.28 0.61 -16.63
N ASP A 101 -2.40 -0.16 -17.28
CA ASP A 101 -2.76 -1.47 -17.85
C ASP A 101 -2.92 -2.56 -16.78
N GLU A 102 -2.04 -2.58 -15.76
CA GLU A 102 -1.97 -3.68 -14.80
C GLU A 102 -2.68 -3.35 -13.48
N TRP A 103 -2.59 -2.11 -13.01
CA TRP A 103 -3.25 -1.69 -11.77
C TRP A 103 -4.59 -1.01 -12.01
N GLY A 104 -4.85 -0.59 -13.24
CA GLY A 104 -6.08 0.10 -13.65
C GLY A 104 -6.19 1.50 -13.08
N TRP A 105 -5.05 2.13 -12.78
CA TRP A 105 -4.99 3.51 -12.33
C TRP A 105 -5.33 4.46 -13.48
N ILE A 106 -5.71 5.69 -13.13
CA ILE A 106 -5.86 6.79 -14.08
C ILE A 106 -4.76 7.79 -13.75
N ILE A 107 -3.84 7.99 -14.70
CA ILE A 107 -2.70 8.87 -14.52
C ILE A 107 -2.85 10.11 -15.39
N ASN A 108 -2.63 11.27 -14.79
CA ASN A 108 -2.50 12.55 -15.51
C ASN A 108 -1.13 13.14 -15.17
N PHE A 109 -0.24 13.16 -16.15
CA PHE A 109 1.11 13.68 -15.99
C PHE A 109 1.30 14.94 -16.83
N ASP A 110 1.56 16.06 -16.16
CA ASP A 110 1.96 17.31 -16.80
C ASP A 110 3.49 17.41 -16.80
N GLU A 111 4.09 17.13 -17.94
CA GLU A 111 5.53 17.20 -18.14
C GLU A 111 6.08 18.63 -17.96
N THR A 112 5.26 19.66 -18.18
CA THR A 112 5.69 21.07 -18.09
C THR A 112 5.93 21.48 -16.64
N SER A 113 5.02 21.09 -15.75
CA SER A 113 5.10 21.35 -14.31
C SER A 113 5.78 20.21 -13.54
N ASN A 114 6.01 19.07 -14.18
CA ASN A 114 6.48 17.82 -13.55
C ASN A 114 5.62 17.37 -12.38
N VAL A 115 4.32 17.54 -12.54
CA VAL A 115 3.30 17.12 -11.58
C VAL A 115 2.53 15.94 -12.17
N LEU A 116 2.47 14.86 -11.39
CA LEU A 116 1.66 13.69 -11.74
C LEU A 116 0.51 13.54 -10.75
N ILE A 117 -0.70 13.42 -11.28
CA ILE A 117 -1.88 13.04 -10.51
C ILE A 117 -2.17 11.57 -10.77
N ALA A 118 -2.16 10.77 -9.72
CA ALA A 118 -2.45 9.35 -9.76
C ALA A 118 -3.75 9.06 -9.03
N ASP A 119 -4.78 8.61 -9.74
CA ASP A 119 -6.04 8.11 -9.20
C ASP A 119 -5.99 6.57 -9.21
N GLU A 120 -6.11 5.94 -8.05
CA GLU A 120 -6.12 4.47 -7.96
C GLU A 120 -7.32 3.83 -8.68
N ASN A 121 -8.35 4.62 -9.00
CA ASN A 121 -9.55 4.18 -9.70
C ASN A 121 -10.26 2.99 -9.03
N LYS A 122 -10.35 3.01 -7.69
CA LYS A 122 -11.03 2.01 -6.86
C LYS A 122 -12.12 2.68 -6.05
N GLU A 123 -13.26 2.00 -5.90
CA GLU A 123 -14.40 2.45 -5.09
C GLU A 123 -14.31 1.98 -3.64
N HIS A 124 -13.25 1.30 -3.25
CA HIS A 124 -12.98 0.82 -1.91
C HIS A 124 -11.50 1.02 -1.54
N CYS A 125 -11.23 1.11 -0.25
CA CYS A 125 -9.85 1.22 0.24
C CYS A 125 -9.08 -0.08 -0.02
N VAL A 126 -7.96 0.02 -0.72
CA VAL A 126 -7.09 -1.14 -1.07
C VAL A 126 -5.85 -1.23 -0.18
N CYS A 127 -5.77 -0.41 0.87
CA CYS A 127 -4.64 -0.41 1.81
C CYS A 127 -4.53 -1.77 2.51
N PRO A 128 -3.39 -2.49 2.40
CA PRO A 128 -3.25 -3.83 2.98
C PRO A 128 -2.92 -3.81 4.48
N VAL A 129 -2.58 -2.65 5.04
CA VAL A 129 -2.13 -2.53 6.43
C VAL A 129 -3.25 -2.82 7.41
N VAL A 130 -4.47 -2.42 7.06
CA VAL A 130 -5.66 -2.62 7.91
C VAL A 130 -6.88 -2.87 7.03
N GLU A 131 -7.64 -3.91 7.35
CA GLU A 131 -8.93 -4.16 6.70
C GLU A 131 -9.89 -2.99 7.00
N TYR A 132 -10.47 -2.41 5.96
CA TYR A 132 -11.31 -1.22 6.04
C TYR A 132 -12.52 -1.41 6.96
N ASP A 133 -13.09 -2.62 7.00
CA ASP A 133 -14.35 -2.97 7.69
C ASP A 133 -14.13 -3.29 9.18
N LYS A 134 -12.90 -3.39 9.67
CA LYS A 134 -12.59 -3.84 11.04
C LYS A 134 -12.32 -2.72 12.05
N GLY A 135 -12.79 -1.51 11.77
CA GLY A 135 -12.89 -0.46 12.79
C GLY A 135 -11.61 0.33 13.06
N VAL A 136 -10.59 0.25 12.20
CA VAL A 136 -9.48 1.19 12.24
C VAL A 136 -9.83 2.38 11.36
N ASP A 137 -10.59 3.30 11.92
CA ASP A 137 -11.00 4.52 11.24
C ASP A 137 -9.99 5.64 11.52
N SER A 138 -8.81 5.53 10.91
CA SER A 138 -7.83 6.60 10.98
C SER A 138 -7.42 7.06 9.58
N SER A 139 -7.83 8.25 9.21
CA SER A 139 -7.42 8.93 7.99
C SER A 139 -5.90 9.21 7.95
N ALA A 140 -5.24 9.23 9.10
CA ALA A 140 -3.80 9.39 9.23
C ALA A 140 -3.03 8.24 8.56
N LEU A 141 -3.61 7.03 8.48
CA LEU A 141 -2.99 5.91 7.79
C LEU A 141 -2.66 6.22 6.31
N CYS A 142 -3.41 7.14 5.69
CA CYS A 142 -3.16 7.56 4.30
C CYS A 142 -1.81 8.26 4.10
N TYR A 143 -1.17 8.77 5.16
CA TYR A 143 0.21 9.28 5.05
C TYR A 143 1.24 8.18 4.75
N CYS A 144 0.95 6.93 5.12
CA CYS A 144 1.77 5.79 4.68
C CYS A 144 1.77 5.68 3.14
N SER A 145 0.63 5.88 2.49
CA SER A 145 0.53 5.84 1.03
C SER A 145 1.31 6.97 0.35
N GLU A 146 1.42 8.15 0.98
CA GLU A 146 2.32 9.21 0.49
C GLU A 146 3.77 8.74 0.45
N GLY A 147 4.25 8.14 1.56
CA GLY A 147 5.62 7.59 1.61
C GLY A 147 5.84 6.45 0.63
N PHE A 148 4.84 5.61 0.39
CA PHE A 148 4.88 4.56 -0.61
C PHE A 148 5.01 5.14 -2.02
N ALA A 149 4.20 6.13 -2.37
CA ALA A 149 4.25 6.82 -3.66
C ALA A 149 5.60 7.54 -3.86
N GLU A 150 6.13 8.22 -2.84
CA GLU A 150 7.43 8.85 -2.92
C GLU A 150 8.56 7.86 -3.23
N ARG A 151 8.59 6.71 -2.55
CA ARG A 151 9.58 5.66 -2.83
C ARG A 151 9.46 5.14 -4.25
N MET A 152 8.25 4.76 -4.64
CA MET A 152 7.94 4.20 -5.95
C MET A 152 8.37 5.15 -7.07
N PHE A 153 7.90 6.38 -7.01
CA PHE A 153 8.17 7.35 -8.06
C PHE A 153 9.60 7.89 -8.03
N SER A 154 10.26 7.98 -6.85
CA SER A 154 11.68 8.35 -6.79
C SER A 154 12.57 7.35 -7.53
N ILE A 155 12.27 6.07 -7.48
CA ILE A 155 12.99 5.04 -8.25
C ILE A 155 12.77 5.23 -9.75
N ILE A 156 11.53 5.53 -10.16
CA ILE A 156 11.17 5.68 -11.57
C ILE A 156 11.79 6.94 -12.19
N TRP A 157 11.74 8.07 -11.49
CA TRP A 157 12.37 9.31 -11.97
C TRP A 157 13.88 9.37 -11.73
N GLU A 158 14.44 8.45 -10.93
CA GLU A 158 15.82 8.51 -10.45
C GLU A 158 16.14 9.87 -9.78
N LYS A 159 15.13 10.47 -9.16
CA LYS A 159 15.18 11.77 -8.49
C LYS A 159 14.30 11.76 -7.25
N PRO A 160 14.58 12.60 -6.26
CA PRO A 160 13.64 12.80 -5.16
C PRO A 160 12.29 13.30 -5.67
N VAL A 161 11.22 12.75 -5.12
CA VAL A 161 9.87 13.23 -5.35
C VAL A 161 9.18 13.50 -4.02
N SER A 162 8.19 14.37 -4.00
CA SER A 162 7.24 14.49 -2.91
C SER A 162 5.88 14.00 -3.35
N ALA A 163 5.16 13.34 -2.47
CA ALA A 163 3.80 12.90 -2.73
C ALA A 163 2.84 13.38 -1.65
N ARG A 164 1.61 13.70 -2.06
CA ARG A 164 0.51 14.10 -1.19
C ARG A 164 -0.77 13.39 -1.58
N VAL A 165 -1.50 12.89 -0.58
CA VAL A 165 -2.87 12.43 -0.75
C VAL A 165 -3.77 13.65 -0.90
N ILE A 166 -4.41 13.81 -2.06
CA ILE A 166 -5.40 14.86 -2.34
C ILE A 166 -6.82 14.42 -2.03
N SER A 167 -7.13 13.14 -2.19
CA SER A 167 -8.38 12.53 -1.73
C SER A 167 -8.17 11.12 -1.26
N SER A 168 -9.02 10.61 -0.37
CA SER A 168 -8.95 9.24 0.09
C SER A 168 -10.30 8.73 0.60
N ILE A 169 -10.59 7.47 0.33
CA ILE A 169 -11.79 6.79 0.80
C ILE A 169 -11.87 6.82 2.34
N ARG A 170 -10.74 6.74 3.04
CA ARG A 170 -10.69 6.85 4.51
C ARG A 170 -10.97 8.26 5.03
N ARG A 171 -10.94 9.27 4.18
CA ARG A 171 -11.34 10.65 4.49
C ARG A 171 -12.77 10.95 4.07
N GLY A 172 -13.49 9.95 3.54
CA GLY A 172 -14.85 10.09 3.04
C GLY A 172 -14.97 10.47 1.57
N ASP A 173 -13.86 10.49 0.84
CA ASP A 173 -13.86 10.75 -0.59
C ASP A 173 -14.24 9.49 -1.38
N MET A 174 -14.58 9.65 -2.66
CA MET A 174 -14.99 8.55 -3.52
C MET A 174 -13.81 7.67 -3.97
N ARG A 175 -12.59 8.22 -4.02
CA ARG A 175 -11.38 7.54 -4.52
C ARG A 175 -10.14 8.02 -3.79
N CYS A 176 -9.09 7.22 -3.87
CA CYS A 176 -7.76 7.60 -3.44
C CYS A 176 -6.98 8.22 -4.60
N CYS A 177 -6.58 9.48 -4.45
CA CYS A 177 -5.78 10.21 -5.44
C CYS A 177 -4.56 10.83 -4.79
N TYR A 178 -3.46 10.83 -5.51
CA TYR A 178 -2.17 11.37 -5.08
C TYR A 178 -1.67 12.42 -6.08
N GLU A 179 -1.09 13.47 -5.54
CA GLU A 179 -0.24 14.40 -6.29
C GLU A 179 1.21 14.03 -6.03
N VAL A 180 1.99 13.85 -7.09
CA VAL A 180 3.41 13.53 -7.05
C VAL A 180 4.19 14.60 -7.78
N ASN A 181 5.14 15.22 -7.10
CA ASN A 181 5.96 16.31 -7.63
C ASN A 181 7.43 15.90 -7.64
N VAL A 182 8.10 16.03 -8.79
CA VAL A 182 9.54 15.83 -8.89
C VAL A 182 10.24 17.02 -8.25
N ILE A 183 11.15 16.75 -7.29
CA ILE A 183 11.93 17.80 -6.64
C ILE A 183 13.17 18.04 -7.50
N TYR A 184 13.28 19.24 -8.02
CA TYR A 184 14.50 19.71 -8.66
C TYR A 184 15.32 20.46 -7.62
N ASP A 185 16.49 19.95 -7.28
CA ASP A 185 17.46 20.72 -6.52
C ASP A 185 17.97 21.84 -7.44
N GLU A 186 17.46 23.05 -7.23
CA GLU A 186 17.97 24.26 -7.93
C GLU A 186 19.42 24.61 -7.54
N LEU A 187 20.06 23.80 -6.67
CA LEU A 187 21.37 24.09 -6.08
C LEU A 187 22.55 23.39 -6.75
N PHE A 188 22.34 22.58 -7.79
CA PHE A 188 23.43 21.99 -8.56
C PHE A 188 23.23 22.22 -10.06
N PRO A 189 23.89 23.26 -10.62
CA PRO A 189 23.97 23.46 -12.07
C PRO A 189 24.81 22.37 -12.76
#